data_be765462869284d923003625288d51c4
#
_entry.id   be765462869284d923003625288d51c4
#
_cell.length_a   1.000
_cell.length_b   1.000
_cell.length_c   1.000
_cell.angle_alpha   90.00
_cell.angle_beta   90.00
_cell.angle_gamma   90.00
#
_symmetry.space_group_name_H-M   'P 1'
#
loop_
_entity.id
_entity.type
_entity.pdbx_description
1 polymer ?
#
loop_
_entity_poly.entity_id
_entity_poly.type
_entity_poly.pdbx_seq_one_letter_code
_entity_poly.pdbx_strand_id
1 'polypeptide(L)'
;MLFRSEVDGAINSDPVGTNTDGSSTIVQDGTLEINGTTYTVRELASQEMKNSAGATWDAATAGNAINTWSASFGDQIDVIASNNDGMGMAMFNAWSSANSVPTFGYDANSDAVAAIADGYDGTISQHADVQAYLTLRVLRNALDGVDIDTGIGTEDDAGNVLSDDVFYYDEASRSYYALNVAVTAENYEDFLDSTVTDAPVSNQLDATAHPTKSVWLNIYNAADNFLSATYQPLLEKYDDLLNLNVDYIGGDGQTEANITNRLSNPSQYDAFAINMVKTDNAASYTALLNQ
;
A
#
# COMPACT_ATOMS: atom_id res chain seq x y z
N MET A 1 -5.19 6.01 7.70
CA MET A 1 -5.21 7.46 7.34
C MET A 1 -6.61 7.97 7.00
N LEU A 2 -7.47 7.19 6.33
CA LEU A 2 -8.86 7.58 6.03
C LEU A 2 -9.68 7.89 7.29
N PHE A 3 -9.53 7.12 8.35
CA PHE A 3 -10.26 7.33 9.61
C PHE A 3 -10.01 8.72 10.23
N ARG A 4 -8.80 9.25 10.16
CA ARG A 4 -8.46 10.57 10.69
C ARG A 4 -9.06 11.73 9.90
N SER A 5 -9.26 11.58 8.60
CA SER A 5 -9.81 12.65 7.75
C SER A 5 -11.33 12.77 7.83
N GLU A 6 -12.00 11.73 8.33
CA GLU A 6 -13.45 11.67 8.45
C GLU A 6 -13.99 12.10 9.83
N VAL A 7 -13.08 12.23 10.81
CA VAL A 7 -13.42 12.73 12.14
C VAL A 7 -13.32 14.25 12.17
N ASP A 8 -14.44 14.92 12.32
CA ASP A 8 -14.49 16.37 12.42
C ASP A 8 -13.79 16.86 13.70
N GLY A 9 -12.86 17.80 13.53
CA GLY A 9 -12.29 18.55 14.64
C GLY A 9 -10.87 18.15 15.03
N ALA A 10 -10.63 17.97 16.30
CA ALA A 10 -9.32 18.06 16.96
C ALA A 10 -8.29 16.99 16.60
N ILE A 11 -8.66 15.86 15.98
CA ILE A 11 -7.68 14.77 15.67
C ILE A 11 -6.59 15.22 14.69
N ASN A 12 -6.82 16.30 13.94
CA ASN A 12 -5.86 16.90 13.02
C ASN A 12 -5.11 18.10 13.61
N SER A 13 -5.35 18.46 14.86
CA SER A 13 -4.59 19.55 15.49
C SER A 13 -3.24 19.06 16.03
N ASP A 14 -2.31 19.99 16.25
CA ASP A 14 -0.96 19.69 16.69
C ASP A 14 -0.93 18.82 17.95
N PRO A 15 -0.05 17.79 18.01
CA PRO A 15 0.12 16.95 19.17
C PRO A 15 0.45 17.77 20.43
N VAL A 16 -0.27 17.50 21.52
CA VAL A 16 -0.05 18.17 22.83
C VAL A 16 1.25 17.69 23.50
N GLY A 17 1.87 16.66 22.96
CA GLY A 17 3.18 16.18 23.42
C GLY A 17 3.73 15.12 22.48
N THR A 18 4.92 15.35 21.98
CA THR A 18 5.70 14.34 21.27
C THR A 18 6.73 13.81 22.25
N ASN A 19 6.69 12.52 22.52
CA ASN A 19 7.73 11.86 23.29
C ASN A 19 9.04 11.78 22.50
N THR A 20 10.16 11.60 23.18
CA THR A 20 11.48 11.52 22.53
C THR A 20 11.66 10.31 21.60
N ASP A 21 10.74 9.36 21.64
CA ASP A 21 10.68 8.19 20.76
C ASP A 21 9.74 8.40 19.54
N GLY A 22 9.22 9.61 19.36
CA GLY A 22 8.29 9.95 18.27
C GLY A 22 6.85 9.56 18.55
N SER A 23 6.53 8.96 19.70
CA SER A 23 5.16 8.72 20.13
C SER A 23 4.52 10.01 20.62
N SER A 24 3.23 10.17 20.36
CA SER A 24 2.45 11.26 20.95
C SER A 24 1.42 10.69 21.91
N THR A 25 1.41 11.22 23.12
CA THR A 25 0.30 11.05 24.05
C THR A 25 -0.67 12.21 23.83
N ILE A 26 -1.65 11.98 22.97
CA ILE A 26 -2.65 13.01 22.73
C ILE A 26 -3.99 12.42 23.03
N VAL A 27 -4.64 13.04 23.96
CA VAL A 27 -6.07 12.90 24.11
C VAL A 27 -6.71 14.04 23.33
N GLN A 28 -7.12 13.75 22.10
CA GLN A 28 -7.93 14.67 21.32
C GLN A 28 -9.27 14.03 21.05
N ASP A 29 -10.33 14.76 21.33
CA ASP A 29 -11.68 14.34 21.05
C ASP A 29 -12.09 14.90 19.69
N GLY A 30 -12.52 14.01 18.80
CA GLY A 30 -13.18 14.34 17.55
C GLY A 30 -14.58 13.76 17.52
N THR A 31 -15.39 14.21 16.59
CA THR A 31 -16.73 13.66 16.39
C THR A 31 -16.87 13.07 15.01
N LEU A 32 -17.56 11.95 14.91
CA LEU A 32 -17.88 11.25 13.68
C LEU A 32 -19.37 10.98 13.64
N GLU A 33 -20.04 11.33 12.54
CA GLU A 33 -21.44 11.01 12.34
C GLU A 33 -21.57 9.81 11.41
N ILE A 34 -22.17 8.72 11.89
CA ILE A 34 -22.44 7.51 11.11
C ILE A 34 -23.94 7.21 11.20
N ASN A 35 -24.63 7.18 10.05
CA ASN A 35 -26.06 6.88 9.96
C ASN A 35 -26.93 7.72 10.92
N GLY A 36 -26.59 9.01 11.07
CA GLY A 36 -27.32 9.94 11.95
C GLY A 36 -27.02 9.78 13.45
N THR A 37 -26.03 8.99 13.81
CA THR A 37 -25.52 8.86 15.18
C THR A 37 -24.16 9.52 15.30
N THR A 38 -24.04 10.47 16.23
CA THR A 38 -22.74 11.13 16.52
C THR A 38 -21.96 10.29 17.52
N TYR A 39 -20.74 9.91 17.13
CA TYR A 39 -19.78 9.24 18.01
C TYR A 39 -18.68 10.23 18.40
N THR A 40 -18.25 10.18 19.64
CA THR A 40 -17.02 10.86 20.07
C THR A 40 -15.85 9.89 19.95
N VAL A 41 -14.82 10.29 19.22
CA VAL A 41 -13.61 9.51 19.01
C VAL A 41 -12.45 10.20 19.71
N ARG A 42 -11.73 9.44 20.54
CA ARG A 42 -10.57 9.92 21.28
C ARG A 42 -9.34 9.12 20.87
N GLU A 43 -8.31 9.79 20.36
CA GLU A 43 -7.01 9.16 20.17
C GLU A 43 -6.27 9.09 21.52
N LEU A 44 -6.10 7.90 22.05
CA LEU A 44 -5.39 7.66 23.32
C LEU A 44 -3.87 7.67 23.12
N ALA A 45 -3.41 7.09 22.01
CA ALA A 45 -2.00 7.05 21.62
C ALA A 45 -1.85 6.81 20.12
N SER A 46 -0.76 7.35 19.56
CA SER A 46 -0.29 7.00 18.22
C SER A 46 1.24 7.02 18.18
N GLN A 47 1.81 6.19 17.32
CA GLN A 47 3.27 6.09 17.18
C GLN A 47 3.62 5.67 15.76
N GLU A 48 4.68 6.27 15.21
CA GLU A 48 5.34 5.74 14.03
C GLU A 48 6.23 4.56 14.45
N MET A 49 5.95 3.37 13.90
CA MET A 49 6.64 2.14 14.28
C MET A 49 7.98 2.02 13.53
N LYS A 50 9.04 2.51 14.18
CA LYS A 50 10.42 2.42 13.69
C LYS A 50 11.24 1.44 14.53
N ASN A 51 12.01 0.59 13.86
CA ASN A 51 13.01 -0.23 14.56
C ASN A 51 14.28 0.58 14.87
N SER A 52 15.21 -0.04 15.57
CA SER A 52 16.49 0.59 15.96
C SER A 52 17.39 0.99 14.78
N ALA A 53 17.14 0.44 13.59
CA ALA A 53 17.83 0.82 12.35
C ALA A 53 17.11 1.95 11.58
N GLY A 54 15.97 2.42 12.09
CA GLY A 54 15.17 3.49 11.48
C GLY A 54 14.23 3.03 10.37
N ALA A 55 14.09 1.72 10.14
CA ALA A 55 13.09 1.20 9.21
C ALA A 55 11.70 1.33 9.81
N THR A 56 10.76 1.83 9.03
CA THR A 56 9.36 2.06 9.38
C THR A 56 8.51 0.81 9.17
N TRP A 57 7.25 0.85 9.65
CA TRP A 57 6.29 -0.26 9.60
C TRP A 57 6.78 -1.53 10.31
N ASP A 58 7.51 -1.35 11.41
CA ASP A 58 8.10 -2.46 12.17
C ASP A 58 7.07 -3.14 13.08
N ALA A 59 6.73 -4.38 12.75
CA ALA A 59 5.75 -5.19 13.48
C ALA A 59 6.16 -5.46 14.93
N ALA A 60 7.45 -5.68 15.21
CA ALA A 60 7.93 -5.93 16.57
C ALA A 60 7.78 -4.68 17.45
N THR A 61 8.04 -3.51 16.90
CA THR A 61 7.82 -2.23 17.59
C THR A 61 6.33 -2.03 17.89
N ALA A 62 5.43 -2.39 16.96
CA ALA A 62 3.99 -2.31 17.17
C ALA A 62 3.50 -3.24 18.29
N GLY A 63 3.99 -4.48 18.34
CA GLY A 63 3.69 -5.41 19.43
C GLY A 63 4.17 -4.91 20.80
N ASN A 64 5.32 -4.23 20.86
CA ASN A 64 5.82 -3.61 22.09
C ASN A 64 4.99 -2.37 22.48
N ALA A 65 4.55 -1.58 21.49
CA ALA A 65 3.73 -0.39 21.72
C ALA A 65 2.38 -0.77 22.34
N ILE A 66 1.68 -1.77 21.83
CA ILE A 66 0.38 -2.20 22.38
C ILE A 66 0.51 -2.74 23.82
N ASN A 67 1.60 -3.43 24.15
CA ASN A 67 1.87 -3.86 25.53
C ASN A 67 2.00 -2.66 26.48
N THR A 68 2.62 -1.59 26.05
CA THR A 68 2.76 -0.34 26.81
C THR A 68 1.42 0.39 26.92
N TRP A 69 0.68 0.50 25.82
CA TRP A 69 -0.60 1.18 25.77
C TRP A 69 -1.67 0.45 26.58
N SER A 70 -1.74 -0.88 26.47
CA SER A 70 -2.66 -1.69 27.26
C SER A 70 -2.42 -1.58 28.78
N ALA A 71 -1.16 -1.45 29.19
CA ALA A 71 -0.81 -1.21 30.59
C ALA A 71 -1.23 0.21 31.06
N SER A 72 -1.22 1.19 30.14
CA SER A 72 -1.52 2.58 30.48
C SER A 72 -3.02 2.90 30.40
N PHE A 73 -3.73 2.34 29.45
CA PHE A 73 -5.11 2.68 29.11
C PHE A 73 -6.11 1.53 29.40
N GLY A 74 -5.64 0.28 29.32
CA GLY A 74 -6.45 -0.90 29.68
C GLY A 74 -7.76 -0.95 28.92
N ASP A 75 -8.85 -0.96 29.70
CA ASP A 75 -10.24 -1.02 29.24
C ASP A 75 -10.78 0.29 28.59
N GLN A 76 -9.94 1.32 28.47
CA GLN A 76 -10.29 2.53 27.72
C GLN A 76 -10.01 2.39 26.22
N ILE A 77 -9.33 1.31 25.79
CA ILE A 77 -9.05 1.06 24.37
C ILE A 77 -10.26 0.36 23.77
N ASP A 78 -10.99 1.08 22.94
CA ASP A 78 -12.21 0.61 22.25
C ASP A 78 -11.93 0.16 20.81
N VAL A 79 -10.80 0.59 20.20
CA VAL A 79 -10.42 0.24 18.82
C VAL A 79 -8.92 0.36 18.62
N ILE A 80 -8.36 -0.51 17.78
CA ILE A 80 -6.99 -0.45 17.29
C ILE A 80 -7.04 -0.26 15.78
N ALA A 81 -6.36 0.78 15.27
CA ALA A 81 -6.24 1.02 13.84
C ALA A 81 -4.75 1.06 13.46
N SER A 82 -4.37 0.24 12.51
CA SER A 82 -3.00 0.14 12.00
C SER A 82 -2.92 0.55 10.54
N ASN A 83 -1.80 1.17 10.16
CA ASN A 83 -1.56 1.59 8.79
C ASN A 83 -1.12 0.42 7.87
N ASN A 84 -0.83 -0.74 8.43
CA ASN A 84 -0.65 -1.98 7.67
C ASN A 84 -0.99 -3.21 8.52
N ASP A 85 -1.18 -4.35 7.84
CA ASP A 85 -1.54 -5.62 8.48
C ASP A 85 -0.41 -6.19 9.34
N GLY A 86 0.84 -6.04 8.92
CA GLY A 86 1.98 -6.55 9.69
C GLY A 86 2.03 -6.00 11.11
N MET A 87 1.78 -4.69 11.27
CA MET A 87 1.70 -4.04 12.58
C MET A 87 0.38 -4.36 13.29
N GLY A 88 -0.75 -4.35 12.58
CA GLY A 88 -2.07 -4.69 13.10
C GLY A 88 -2.10 -6.08 13.71
N MET A 89 -1.62 -7.07 12.98
CA MET A 89 -1.49 -8.45 13.42
C MET A 89 -0.53 -8.62 14.61
N ALA A 90 0.57 -7.87 14.63
CA ALA A 90 1.49 -7.89 15.76
C ALA A 90 0.84 -7.35 17.05
N MET A 91 0.03 -6.29 16.97
CA MET A 91 -0.73 -5.76 18.09
C MET A 91 -1.84 -6.72 18.52
N PHE A 92 -2.59 -7.28 17.59
CA PHE A 92 -3.64 -8.27 17.84
C PHE A 92 -3.10 -9.51 18.57
N ASN A 93 -1.96 -10.02 18.15
CA ASN A 93 -1.34 -11.20 18.75
C ASN A 93 -0.63 -10.91 20.09
N ALA A 94 -0.09 -9.71 20.27
CA ALA A 94 0.66 -9.37 21.50
C ALA A 94 -0.23 -9.07 22.70
N TRP A 95 -1.46 -8.62 22.49
CA TRP A 95 -2.38 -8.27 23.56
C TRP A 95 -3.58 -9.20 23.59
N SER A 96 -3.69 -10.02 24.64
CA SER A 96 -4.73 -11.05 24.77
C SER A 96 -6.17 -10.48 24.80
N SER A 97 -6.33 -9.23 25.21
CA SER A 97 -7.63 -8.53 25.18
C SER A 97 -7.94 -7.93 23.81
N ALA A 98 -6.99 -7.92 22.86
CA ALA A 98 -7.23 -7.45 21.50
C ALA A 98 -8.33 -8.26 20.80
N ASN A 99 -8.48 -9.53 21.12
CA ASN A 99 -9.57 -10.37 20.60
C ASN A 99 -10.99 -9.90 20.99
N SER A 100 -11.11 -8.93 21.88
CA SER A 100 -12.39 -8.30 22.27
C SER A 100 -12.47 -6.82 21.89
N VAL A 101 -11.42 -6.27 21.29
CA VAL A 101 -11.31 -4.89 20.84
C VAL A 101 -11.14 -4.89 19.32
N PRO A 102 -12.05 -4.27 18.56
CA PRO A 102 -11.93 -4.18 17.12
C PRO A 102 -10.56 -3.73 16.67
N THR A 103 -9.90 -4.56 15.85
CA THR A 103 -8.54 -4.33 15.35
C THR A 103 -8.54 -4.37 13.83
N PHE A 104 -8.08 -3.29 13.23
CA PHE A 104 -8.05 -3.11 11.78
C PHE A 104 -6.66 -2.82 11.26
N GLY A 105 -6.36 -3.39 10.08
CA GLY A 105 -5.14 -3.16 9.32
C GLY A 105 -5.37 -2.54 7.96
N TYR A 106 -4.36 -2.69 7.11
CA TYR A 106 -4.36 -2.24 5.72
C TYR A 106 -3.41 -3.14 4.93
N ASP A 107 -3.66 -3.40 3.67
CA ASP A 107 -2.95 -4.18 2.67
C ASP A 107 -3.68 -5.46 2.23
N ALA A 108 -4.58 -6.03 3.06
CA ALA A 108 -5.21 -7.34 2.84
C ALA A 108 -4.17 -8.45 2.62
N ASN A 109 -3.13 -8.47 3.46
CA ASN A 109 -2.16 -9.56 3.44
C ASN A 109 -2.85 -10.89 3.78
N SER A 110 -2.44 -11.97 3.13
CA SER A 110 -3.12 -13.28 3.22
C SER A 110 -3.24 -13.83 4.64
N ASP A 111 -2.27 -13.57 5.50
CA ASP A 111 -2.30 -13.95 6.92
C ASP A 111 -3.31 -13.12 7.73
N ALA A 112 -3.43 -11.83 7.45
CA ALA A 112 -4.42 -10.96 8.08
C ALA A 112 -5.84 -11.29 7.62
N VAL A 113 -6.04 -11.52 6.32
CA VAL A 113 -7.33 -11.96 5.77
C VAL A 113 -7.77 -13.29 6.41
N ALA A 114 -6.86 -14.26 6.52
CA ALA A 114 -7.16 -15.54 7.17
C ALA A 114 -7.49 -15.37 8.67
N ALA A 115 -6.84 -14.44 9.36
CA ALA A 115 -7.07 -14.16 10.77
C ALA A 115 -8.45 -13.52 11.07
N ILE A 116 -9.16 -13.03 10.05
CA ILE A 116 -10.54 -12.54 10.22
C ILE A 116 -11.45 -13.66 10.73
N ALA A 117 -11.25 -14.89 10.27
CA ALA A 117 -11.96 -16.06 10.80
C ALA A 117 -11.70 -16.30 12.31
N ASP A 118 -10.57 -15.85 12.83
CA ASP A 118 -10.12 -16.03 14.21
C ASP A 118 -10.29 -14.77 15.07
N GLY A 119 -11.01 -13.76 14.55
CA GLY A 119 -11.40 -12.56 15.32
C GLY A 119 -10.57 -11.30 15.06
N TYR A 120 -9.74 -11.27 14.01
CA TYR A 120 -9.23 -10.01 13.47
C TYR A 120 -10.37 -9.32 12.71
N ASP A 121 -10.66 -8.06 13.01
CA ASP A 121 -11.94 -7.47 12.57
C ASP A 121 -11.95 -7.04 11.11
N GLY A 122 -10.78 -6.75 10.54
CA GLY A 122 -10.70 -6.45 9.13
C GLY A 122 -9.43 -5.74 8.69
N THR A 123 -9.33 -5.62 7.38
CA THR A 123 -8.25 -4.91 6.70
C THR A 123 -8.82 -4.15 5.50
N ILE A 124 -7.98 -3.40 4.82
CA ILE A 124 -8.32 -2.72 3.57
C ILE A 124 -7.49 -3.34 2.44
N SER A 125 -8.15 -3.91 1.45
CA SER A 125 -7.49 -4.21 0.18
C SER A 125 -7.28 -2.92 -0.59
N GLN A 126 -6.05 -2.68 -1.00
CA GLN A 126 -5.71 -1.56 -1.87
C GLN A 126 -5.66 -1.97 -3.35
N HIS A 127 -6.23 -3.13 -3.71
CA HIS A 127 -6.21 -3.70 -5.05
C HIS A 127 -4.80 -3.70 -5.65
N ALA A 128 -3.91 -4.46 -5.04
CA ALA A 128 -2.51 -4.56 -5.47
C ALA A 128 -2.37 -5.01 -6.94
N ASP A 129 -3.27 -5.87 -7.40
CA ASP A 129 -3.39 -6.36 -8.77
C ASP A 129 -3.71 -5.22 -9.76
N VAL A 130 -4.70 -4.39 -9.41
CA VAL A 130 -5.08 -3.20 -10.20
C VAL A 130 -3.91 -2.21 -10.24
N GLN A 131 -3.26 -1.94 -9.09
CA GLN A 131 -2.09 -1.07 -9.03
C GLN A 131 -0.92 -1.58 -9.87
N ALA A 132 -0.64 -2.89 -9.80
CA ALA A 132 0.44 -3.51 -10.57
C ALA A 132 0.16 -3.42 -12.08
N TYR A 133 -1.07 -3.75 -12.50
CA TYR A 133 -1.47 -3.63 -13.89
C TYR A 133 -1.42 -2.19 -14.39
N LEU A 134 -2.01 -1.23 -13.66
CA LEU A 134 -1.99 0.19 -14.02
C LEU A 134 -0.55 0.70 -14.20
N THR A 135 0.36 0.35 -13.27
CA THR A 135 1.75 0.76 -13.33
C THR A 135 2.42 0.32 -14.62
N LEU A 136 2.31 -0.96 -14.96
CA LEU A 136 2.98 -1.52 -16.12
C LEU A 136 2.26 -1.19 -17.43
N ARG A 137 0.91 -1.09 -17.40
CA ARG A 137 0.13 -0.77 -18.60
C ARG A 137 0.36 0.67 -19.06
N VAL A 138 0.30 1.63 -18.16
CA VAL A 138 0.62 3.04 -18.48
C VAL A 138 2.02 3.16 -19.08
N LEU A 139 2.99 2.45 -18.48
CA LEU A 139 4.36 2.42 -18.98
C LEU A 139 4.45 1.82 -20.38
N ARG A 140 3.78 0.68 -20.62
CA ARG A 140 3.72 0.01 -21.92
C ARG A 140 3.12 0.94 -22.97
N ASN A 141 1.99 1.57 -22.69
CA ASN A 141 1.34 2.50 -23.59
C ASN A 141 2.24 3.68 -23.98
N ALA A 142 2.94 4.24 -22.98
CA ALA A 142 3.90 5.32 -23.25
C ALA A 142 5.07 4.87 -24.14
N LEU A 143 5.58 3.66 -23.96
CA LEU A 143 6.67 3.08 -24.76
C LEU A 143 6.22 2.76 -26.20
N ASP A 144 4.96 2.42 -26.40
CA ASP A 144 4.40 2.16 -27.72
C ASP A 144 3.93 3.43 -28.42
N GLY A 145 3.82 4.56 -27.70
CA GLY A 145 3.33 5.83 -28.22
C GLY A 145 1.84 5.80 -28.56
N VAL A 146 1.07 4.95 -27.88
CA VAL A 146 -0.40 4.88 -27.98
C VAL A 146 -1.06 5.69 -26.86
N ASP A 147 -2.39 5.80 -26.90
CA ASP A 147 -3.14 6.47 -25.84
C ASP A 147 -2.90 5.78 -24.49
N ILE A 148 -2.70 6.59 -23.44
CA ILE A 148 -2.28 6.12 -22.13
C ILE A 148 -3.32 5.22 -21.46
N ASP A 149 -4.58 5.34 -21.84
CA ASP A 149 -5.71 4.56 -21.35
C ASP A 149 -6.01 3.27 -22.15
N THR A 150 -5.24 2.98 -23.22
CA THR A 150 -5.38 1.71 -23.95
C THR A 150 -5.22 0.53 -22.99
N GLY A 151 -6.22 -0.35 -22.91
CA GLY A 151 -6.30 -1.44 -21.93
C GLY A 151 -6.73 -1.00 -20.51
N ILE A 152 -7.01 0.30 -20.30
CA ILE A 152 -7.48 0.89 -19.04
C ILE A 152 -8.78 1.62 -19.33
N GLY A 153 -9.93 1.06 -18.94
CA GLY A 153 -11.24 1.55 -19.34
C GLY A 153 -11.58 1.40 -20.81
N THR A 154 -10.59 1.08 -21.64
CA THR A 154 -10.72 0.79 -23.07
C THR A 154 -10.02 -0.49 -23.43
N GLU A 155 -10.56 -1.27 -24.36
CA GLU A 155 -10.00 -2.55 -24.77
C GLU A 155 -8.71 -2.34 -25.60
N ASP A 156 -7.69 -3.15 -25.36
CA ASP A 156 -6.49 -3.22 -26.20
C ASP A 156 -6.66 -4.20 -27.37
N ASP A 157 -5.66 -4.31 -28.22
CA ASP A 157 -5.67 -5.18 -29.40
C ASP A 157 -5.58 -6.69 -29.08
N ALA A 158 -5.24 -7.07 -27.85
CA ALA A 158 -5.31 -8.43 -27.33
C ALA A 158 -6.66 -8.74 -26.66
N GLY A 159 -7.56 -7.78 -26.55
CA GLY A 159 -8.87 -7.91 -25.89
C GLY A 159 -8.79 -7.77 -24.39
N ASN A 160 -7.73 -7.17 -23.85
CA ASN A 160 -7.66 -6.87 -22.41
C ASN A 160 -8.28 -5.50 -22.12
N VAL A 161 -8.99 -5.44 -21.01
CA VAL A 161 -9.50 -4.18 -20.46
C VAL A 161 -9.55 -4.25 -18.95
N LEU A 162 -8.99 -3.24 -18.27
CA LEU A 162 -9.25 -3.01 -16.85
C LEU A 162 -10.55 -2.23 -16.73
N SER A 163 -11.52 -2.75 -15.99
CA SER A 163 -12.82 -2.12 -15.77
C SER A 163 -12.69 -0.82 -14.97
N ASP A 164 -13.51 0.17 -15.29
CA ASP A 164 -13.52 1.48 -14.63
C ASP A 164 -14.21 1.47 -13.25
N ASP A 165 -14.73 0.33 -12.82
CA ASP A 165 -15.32 0.14 -11.49
C ASP A 165 -14.29 -0.17 -10.39
N VAL A 166 -13.02 -0.43 -10.76
CA VAL A 166 -11.93 -0.74 -9.80
C VAL A 166 -10.85 0.34 -9.70
N PHE A 167 -10.94 1.40 -10.49
CA PHE A 167 -10.01 2.53 -10.46
C PHE A 167 -10.72 3.85 -10.77
N TYR A 168 -10.02 4.96 -10.55
CA TYR A 168 -10.39 6.27 -11.13
C TYR A 168 -9.14 7.01 -11.60
N TYR A 169 -9.32 7.91 -12.54
CA TYR A 169 -8.28 8.82 -13.02
C TYR A 169 -8.55 10.24 -12.52
N ASP A 170 -7.55 10.85 -11.88
CA ASP A 170 -7.58 12.24 -11.45
C ASP A 170 -6.78 13.09 -12.46
N GLU A 171 -7.48 13.93 -13.22
CA GLU A 171 -6.86 14.82 -14.20
C GLU A 171 -5.94 15.87 -13.56
N ALA A 172 -6.24 16.33 -12.35
CA ALA A 172 -5.48 17.39 -11.71
C ALA A 172 -4.08 16.90 -11.30
N SER A 173 -3.98 15.71 -10.76
CA SER A 173 -2.71 15.06 -10.42
C SER A 173 -2.14 14.22 -11.57
N ARG A 174 -2.92 13.98 -12.65
CA ARG A 174 -2.59 13.08 -13.76
C ARG A 174 -2.25 11.67 -13.27
N SER A 175 -3.04 11.16 -12.36
CA SER A 175 -2.79 9.91 -11.66
C SER A 175 -3.98 8.96 -11.73
N TYR A 176 -3.68 7.67 -11.89
CA TYR A 176 -4.64 6.60 -11.69
C TYR A 176 -4.60 6.15 -10.23
N TYR A 177 -5.77 5.87 -9.68
CA TYR A 177 -5.93 5.37 -8.31
C TYR A 177 -6.76 4.09 -8.34
N ALA A 178 -6.22 3.00 -7.79
CA ALA A 178 -7.00 1.82 -7.51
C ALA A 178 -7.98 2.10 -6.34
N LEU A 179 -9.21 1.62 -6.46
CA LEU A 179 -10.21 1.79 -5.41
C LEU A 179 -9.93 0.83 -4.25
N ASN A 180 -9.99 1.35 -3.04
CA ASN A 180 -9.83 0.53 -1.85
C ASN A 180 -11.12 -0.21 -1.49
N VAL A 181 -11.00 -1.44 -0.99
CA VAL A 181 -12.13 -2.25 -0.51
C VAL A 181 -11.91 -2.65 0.94
N ALA A 182 -12.93 -2.45 1.78
CA ALA A 182 -12.92 -2.97 3.12
C ALA A 182 -13.11 -4.50 3.10
N VAL A 183 -12.21 -5.22 3.75
CA VAL A 183 -12.25 -6.67 3.91
C VAL A 183 -12.57 -6.99 5.36
N THR A 184 -13.72 -7.59 5.59
CA THR A 184 -14.28 -7.88 6.91
C THR A 184 -14.85 -9.29 6.96
N ALA A 185 -15.44 -9.68 8.08
CA ALA A 185 -16.14 -10.97 8.21
C ALA A 185 -17.24 -11.21 7.15
N GLU A 186 -17.72 -10.16 6.48
CA GLU A 186 -18.79 -10.26 5.48
C GLU A 186 -18.27 -10.74 4.10
N ASN A 187 -16.97 -10.50 3.78
CA ASN A 187 -16.43 -10.73 2.44
C ASN A 187 -15.01 -11.29 2.40
N TYR A 188 -14.37 -11.57 3.54
CA TYR A 188 -12.96 -12.01 3.58
C TYR A 188 -12.70 -13.30 2.78
N GLU A 189 -13.70 -14.16 2.62
CA GLU A 189 -13.57 -15.42 1.85
C GLU A 189 -13.21 -15.15 0.39
N ASP A 190 -13.66 -14.03 -0.17
CA ASP A 190 -13.35 -13.63 -1.55
C ASP A 190 -11.87 -13.20 -1.70
N PHE A 191 -11.19 -12.89 -0.60
CA PHE A 191 -9.79 -12.45 -0.55
C PHE A 191 -8.81 -13.51 -0.04
N LEU A 192 -9.28 -14.71 0.33
CA LEU A 192 -8.41 -15.81 0.79
C LEU A 192 -7.52 -16.36 -0.33
N ASP A 193 -7.97 -16.30 -1.55
CA ASP A 193 -7.22 -16.73 -2.72
C ASP A 193 -6.56 -15.52 -3.40
N SER A 194 -5.28 -15.32 -3.13
CA SER A 194 -4.50 -14.24 -3.74
C SER A 194 -4.28 -14.41 -5.26
N THR A 195 -4.71 -15.53 -5.86
CA THR A 195 -4.70 -15.73 -7.32
C THR A 195 -5.93 -15.14 -8.00
N VAL A 196 -7.01 -14.89 -7.25
CA VAL A 196 -8.18 -14.16 -7.74
C VAL A 196 -7.83 -12.67 -7.80
N THR A 197 -8.00 -12.07 -8.97
CA THR A 197 -7.65 -10.67 -9.20
C THR A 197 -8.82 -9.93 -9.85
N ASP A 198 -9.03 -8.69 -9.44
CA ASP A 198 -10.03 -7.78 -10.03
C ASP A 198 -9.54 -7.13 -11.34
N ALA A 199 -8.26 -7.33 -11.66
CA ALA A 199 -7.70 -7.01 -12.96
C ALA A 199 -7.69 -8.27 -13.87
N PRO A 200 -8.79 -8.62 -14.56
CA PRO A 200 -8.96 -9.88 -15.27
C PRO A 200 -8.19 -9.93 -16.60
N VAL A 201 -7.00 -9.37 -16.60
CA VAL A 201 -6.11 -9.33 -17.75
C VAL A 201 -5.38 -10.66 -17.86
N SER A 202 -5.60 -11.37 -18.95
CA SER A 202 -5.07 -12.72 -19.15
C SER A 202 -4.43 -12.95 -20.51
N ASN A 203 -4.58 -12.03 -21.45
CA ASN A 203 -4.09 -12.20 -22.81
C ASN A 203 -2.76 -11.46 -23.00
N GLN A 204 -1.76 -12.18 -23.46
CA GLN A 204 -0.46 -11.59 -23.79
C GLN A 204 -0.57 -10.75 -25.07
N LEU A 205 0.06 -9.59 -25.08
CA LEU A 205 0.21 -8.75 -26.27
C LEU A 205 1.03 -9.47 -27.37
N ASP A 206 0.68 -9.26 -28.63
CA ASP A 206 1.45 -9.79 -29.74
C ASP A 206 2.88 -9.19 -29.77
N ALA A 207 3.89 -10.02 -29.60
CA ALA A 207 5.28 -9.57 -29.54
C ALA A 207 5.79 -8.96 -30.86
N THR A 208 5.08 -9.14 -31.99
CA THR A 208 5.42 -8.50 -33.26
C THR A 208 4.94 -7.06 -33.29
N ALA A 209 3.75 -6.80 -32.77
CA ALA A 209 3.18 -5.46 -32.65
C ALA A 209 3.77 -4.71 -31.43
N HIS A 210 4.01 -5.43 -30.35
CA HIS A 210 4.52 -4.92 -29.08
C HIS A 210 5.84 -5.59 -28.69
N PRO A 211 6.96 -5.25 -29.33
CA PRO A 211 8.26 -5.86 -29.05
C PRO A 211 8.68 -5.65 -27.59
N THR A 212 9.40 -6.63 -27.03
CA THR A 212 9.86 -6.59 -25.65
C THR A 212 10.64 -5.31 -25.34
N LYS A 213 10.33 -4.68 -24.23
CA LYS A 213 10.99 -3.48 -23.71
C LYS A 213 11.63 -3.76 -22.37
N SER A 214 12.79 -3.15 -22.12
CA SER A 214 13.51 -3.28 -20.85
C SER A 214 13.13 -2.17 -19.89
N VAL A 215 12.73 -2.53 -18.69
CA VAL A 215 12.27 -1.61 -17.65
C VAL A 215 13.08 -1.80 -16.39
N TRP A 216 13.47 -0.72 -15.76
CA TRP A 216 13.98 -0.72 -14.39
C TRP A 216 12.86 -0.31 -13.44
N LEU A 217 12.52 -1.17 -12.48
CA LEU A 217 11.49 -0.90 -11.49
C LEU A 217 12.10 -0.92 -10.09
N ASN A 218 12.03 0.22 -9.40
CA ASN A 218 12.50 0.34 -8.03
C ASN A 218 11.37 0.06 -7.05
N ILE A 219 11.52 -1.01 -6.26
CA ILE A 219 10.65 -1.34 -5.13
C ILE A 219 11.26 -0.75 -3.86
N TYR A 220 10.43 -0.10 -3.03
CA TYR A 220 10.88 0.61 -1.83
C TYR A 220 11.67 -0.28 -0.87
N ASN A 221 11.12 -1.43 -0.49
CA ASN A 221 11.73 -2.31 0.50
C ASN A 221 11.36 -3.77 0.26
N ALA A 222 12.34 -4.61 -0.06
CA ALA A 222 12.13 -6.04 -0.28
C ALA A 222 11.81 -6.82 1.02
N ALA A 223 12.00 -6.24 2.19
CA ALA A 223 11.61 -6.83 3.47
C ALA A 223 10.16 -6.47 3.87
N ASP A 224 9.51 -5.57 3.15
CA ASP A 224 8.09 -5.26 3.33
C ASP A 224 7.23 -6.42 2.82
N ASN A 225 6.32 -6.91 3.67
CA ASN A 225 5.52 -8.10 3.34
C ASN A 225 4.55 -7.86 2.19
N PHE A 226 3.90 -6.71 2.14
CA PHE A 226 3.00 -6.35 1.04
C PHE A 226 3.77 -6.28 -0.29
N LEU A 227 4.91 -5.60 -0.30
CA LEU A 227 5.71 -5.43 -1.52
C LEU A 227 6.28 -6.74 -2.03
N SER A 228 6.82 -7.58 -1.14
CA SER A 228 7.52 -8.82 -1.56
C SER A 228 6.59 -10.00 -1.78
N ALA A 229 5.54 -10.15 -0.99
CA ALA A 229 4.65 -11.32 -1.05
C ALA A 229 3.38 -11.09 -1.89
N THR A 230 3.00 -9.84 -2.14
CA THR A 230 1.76 -9.49 -2.85
C THR A 230 2.04 -8.69 -4.12
N TYR A 231 2.65 -7.51 -3.99
CA TYR A 231 2.74 -6.57 -5.11
C TYR A 231 3.73 -7.00 -6.20
N GLN A 232 4.94 -7.44 -5.83
CA GLN A 232 5.95 -7.88 -6.81
C GLN A 232 5.50 -9.11 -7.61
N PRO A 233 4.92 -10.17 -7.04
CA PRO A 233 4.40 -11.30 -7.83
C PRO A 233 3.31 -10.90 -8.84
N LEU A 234 2.50 -9.88 -8.53
CA LEU A 234 1.51 -9.34 -9.46
C LEU A 234 2.16 -8.53 -10.57
N LEU A 235 3.19 -7.74 -10.28
CA LEU A 235 3.98 -7.07 -11.31
C LEU A 235 4.62 -8.11 -12.25
N GLU A 236 5.25 -9.17 -11.72
CA GLU A 236 5.87 -10.25 -12.50
C GLU A 236 4.85 -10.98 -13.40
N LYS A 237 3.59 -11.11 -12.95
CA LYS A 237 2.51 -11.65 -13.77
C LYS A 237 2.18 -10.75 -14.97
N TYR A 238 2.08 -9.44 -14.74
CA TYR A 238 1.66 -8.50 -15.78
C TYR A 238 2.80 -8.06 -16.70
N ASP A 239 4.07 -8.08 -16.25
CA ASP A 239 5.20 -7.76 -17.12
C ASP A 239 5.33 -8.76 -18.28
N ASP A 240 5.15 -10.05 -18.01
CA ASP A 240 5.11 -11.10 -19.02
C ASP A 240 3.98 -10.86 -20.05
N LEU A 241 2.78 -10.53 -19.58
CA LEU A 241 1.61 -10.30 -20.47
C LEU A 241 1.80 -9.05 -21.35
N LEU A 242 2.52 -8.05 -20.86
CA LEU A 242 2.76 -6.80 -21.54
C LEU A 242 4.09 -6.76 -22.33
N ASN A 243 4.77 -7.90 -22.48
CA ASN A 243 6.08 -7.99 -23.12
C ASN A 243 7.10 -7.00 -22.56
N LEU A 244 7.18 -6.90 -21.23
CA LEU A 244 8.17 -6.11 -20.52
C LEU A 244 9.22 -7.04 -19.89
N ASN A 245 10.48 -6.70 -20.01
CA ASN A 245 11.57 -7.33 -19.28
C ASN A 245 11.93 -6.41 -18.12
N VAL A 246 11.37 -6.71 -16.93
CA VAL A 246 11.49 -5.84 -15.78
C VAL A 246 12.60 -6.30 -14.85
N ASP A 247 13.50 -5.38 -14.55
CA ASP A 247 14.57 -5.56 -13.57
C ASP A 247 14.11 -4.97 -12.23
N TYR A 248 13.67 -5.84 -11.32
CA TYR A 248 13.14 -5.46 -10.01
C TYR A 248 14.28 -5.17 -9.04
N ILE A 249 14.56 -3.89 -8.83
CA ILE A 249 15.62 -3.44 -7.93
C ILE A 249 15.00 -2.89 -6.67
N GLY A 250 15.15 -3.59 -5.58
CA GLY A 250 14.53 -3.22 -4.32
C GLY A 250 15.46 -3.35 -3.12
N GLY A 251 14.96 -2.96 -1.97
CA GLY A 251 15.41 -3.49 -0.74
C GLY A 251 16.10 -2.59 0.26
N ASP A 252 16.40 -1.34 -0.05
CA ASP A 252 17.27 -0.53 0.83
C ASP A 252 16.60 0.73 1.37
N GLY A 253 15.26 0.82 1.28
CA GLY A 253 14.51 1.98 1.77
C GLY A 253 14.76 3.26 0.95
N GLN A 254 15.12 3.12 -0.32
CA GLN A 254 15.30 4.23 -1.28
C GLN A 254 16.25 5.32 -0.79
N THR A 255 17.43 4.97 -0.33
CA THR A 255 18.47 5.96 -0.05
C THR A 255 19.07 6.49 -1.35
N GLU A 256 19.50 7.76 -1.39
CA GLU A 256 20.12 8.38 -2.56
C GLU A 256 21.33 7.56 -3.07
N ALA A 257 22.16 7.08 -2.17
CA ALA A 257 23.31 6.24 -2.52
C ALA A 257 22.89 4.92 -3.20
N ASN A 258 21.80 4.31 -2.76
CA ASN A 258 21.31 3.05 -3.31
C ASN A 258 20.71 3.25 -4.71
N ILE A 259 19.96 4.31 -4.92
CA ILE A 259 19.42 4.67 -6.23
C ILE A 259 20.55 4.90 -7.21
N THR A 260 21.53 5.73 -6.87
CA THR A 260 22.66 6.08 -7.73
C THR A 260 23.57 4.88 -8.03
N ASN A 261 23.86 4.04 -7.03
CA ASN A 261 24.77 2.92 -7.20
C ASN A 261 24.16 1.76 -7.98
N ARG A 262 22.85 1.57 -7.93
CA ARG A 262 22.17 0.47 -8.61
C ARG A 262 21.89 0.74 -10.08
N LEU A 263 21.80 2.00 -10.47
CA LEU A 263 21.60 2.41 -11.85
C LEU A 263 22.90 2.89 -12.48
N SER A 264 23.85 1.96 -12.64
CA SER A 264 25.18 2.27 -13.20
C SER A 264 25.17 2.50 -14.71
N ASN A 265 24.16 2.02 -15.42
CA ASN A 265 24.00 2.18 -16.86
C ASN A 265 22.51 2.38 -17.23
N PRO A 266 21.99 3.60 -17.09
CA PRO A 266 20.58 3.88 -17.37
C PRO A 266 20.19 3.62 -18.83
N SER A 267 21.13 3.75 -19.77
CA SER A 267 20.85 3.58 -21.20
C SER A 267 20.53 2.13 -21.62
N GLN A 268 20.63 1.16 -20.73
CA GLN A 268 20.19 -0.21 -21.00
C GLN A 268 18.68 -0.40 -20.86
N TYR A 269 17.98 0.56 -20.28
CA TYR A 269 16.53 0.49 -20.07
C TYR A 269 15.79 1.45 -20.99
N ASP A 270 14.64 1.01 -21.49
CA ASP A 270 13.72 1.84 -22.27
C ASP A 270 12.88 2.76 -21.37
N ALA A 271 12.65 2.36 -20.11
CA ALA A 271 11.87 3.12 -19.15
C ALA A 271 12.21 2.79 -17.68
N PHE A 272 11.70 3.65 -16.79
CA PHE A 272 11.85 3.53 -15.34
C PHE A 272 10.49 3.60 -14.67
N ALA A 273 10.24 2.71 -13.70
CA ALA A 273 9.11 2.77 -12.79
C ALA A 273 9.61 2.84 -11.34
N ILE A 274 8.96 3.64 -10.51
CA ILE A 274 9.43 3.92 -9.16
C ILE A 274 8.27 3.83 -8.18
N ASN A 275 8.33 2.86 -7.27
CA ASN A 275 7.46 2.81 -6.09
C ASN A 275 7.95 3.87 -5.10
N MET A 276 7.53 5.13 -5.27
CA MET A 276 8.01 6.27 -4.49
C MET A 276 7.28 6.37 -3.14
N VAL A 277 7.94 5.96 -2.07
CA VAL A 277 7.46 6.07 -0.69
C VAL A 277 8.05 7.30 0.02
N LYS A 278 9.30 7.67 -0.31
CA LYS A 278 9.98 8.83 0.29
C LYS A 278 10.14 9.94 -0.75
N THR A 279 9.53 11.08 -0.47
CA THR A 279 9.56 12.25 -1.36
C THR A 279 10.87 13.05 -1.29
N ASP A 280 11.66 12.89 -0.24
CA ASP A 280 12.98 13.53 -0.09
C ASP A 280 14.01 13.05 -1.12
N ASN A 281 13.79 11.89 -1.74
CA ASN A 281 14.62 11.36 -2.83
C ASN A 281 14.16 11.80 -4.24
N ALA A 282 13.15 12.64 -4.37
CA ALA A 282 12.62 13.09 -5.66
C ALA A 282 13.71 13.75 -6.55
N ALA A 283 14.67 14.45 -5.95
CA ALA A 283 15.78 15.06 -6.70
C ALA A 283 16.68 14.02 -7.38
N SER A 284 16.98 12.91 -6.72
CA SER A 284 17.78 11.80 -7.26
C SER A 284 17.07 11.12 -8.43
N TYR A 285 15.76 10.88 -8.32
CA TYR A 285 14.98 10.33 -9.42
C TYR A 285 14.87 11.31 -10.59
N THR A 286 14.68 12.60 -10.32
CA THR A 286 14.68 13.64 -11.36
C THR A 286 16.02 13.69 -12.10
N ALA A 287 17.14 13.49 -11.42
CA ALA A 287 18.45 13.45 -12.04
C ALA A 287 18.61 12.25 -12.99
N LEU A 288 17.98 11.11 -12.71
CA LEU A 288 17.95 9.95 -13.60
C LEU A 288 17.18 10.23 -14.90
N LEU A 289 16.03 10.92 -14.78
CA LEU A 289 15.18 11.26 -15.94
C LEU A 289 15.84 12.25 -16.90
N ASN A 290 16.88 12.95 -16.49
CA ASN A 290 17.61 13.94 -17.30
C ASN A 290 18.90 13.39 -17.95
N GLN A 291 19.18 12.09 -17.83
CA GLN A 291 20.32 11.43 -18.48
C GLN A 291 19.95 10.82 -19.82
#